data_65cbd301d1151f2f7254609659505d00
#
_entry.id   65cbd301d1151f2f7254609659505d00
#
_cell.length_a   1.000
_cell.length_b   1.000
_cell.length_c   1.000
_cell.angle_alpha   90.00
_cell.angle_beta   90.00
_cell.angle_gamma   90.00
#
_symmetry.space_group_name_H-M   'P 1'
#
loop_
_entity.id
_entity.type
_entity.pdbx_description
1 polymer ?
#
loop_
_entity_poly.entity_id
_entity_poly.type
_entity_poly.pdbx_seq_one_letter_code
_entity_poly.pdbx_strand_id
1 'polypeptide(L)'
;MGPKEGDGLLPWTWVAGQMDRCRTFWLTTIRAGSGRPHVMPLWGVWVHDAFYFSTGRKSRKGQNLAANAACTVTNDDGEKAVIVEGDAREVVDKNALQSMAAAYKKKYKMDPRAMNEPIFVVKPDKVFAFIEKSFPKSATRWRFKSS
;
A
#
# COMPACT_ATOMS: atom_id res chain seq x y z
N MET A 1 -12.66 -9.20 -6.32
CA MET A 1 -12.02 -10.24 -7.12
C MET A 1 -10.72 -10.65 -6.45
N GLY A 2 -10.56 -11.92 -6.15
CA GLY A 2 -9.34 -12.41 -5.53
C GLY A 2 -8.16 -12.38 -6.50
N PRO A 3 -6.95 -12.46 -5.98
CA PRO A 3 -5.76 -12.54 -6.81
C PRO A 3 -5.74 -13.86 -7.58
N LYS A 4 -5.09 -13.84 -8.74
CA LYS A 4 -4.77 -15.07 -9.44
C LYS A 4 -3.77 -15.86 -8.61
N GLU A 5 -3.69 -17.14 -8.86
CA GLU A 5 -2.69 -17.97 -8.19
C GLU A 5 -1.31 -17.35 -8.35
N GLY A 6 -0.59 -17.26 -7.25
CA GLY A 6 0.77 -16.74 -7.25
C GLY A 6 1.74 -17.79 -7.77
N ASP A 7 2.83 -17.33 -8.33
CA ASP A 7 3.97 -18.19 -8.69
C ASP A 7 4.83 -18.34 -7.43
N GLY A 8 4.68 -19.47 -6.74
CA GLY A 8 5.44 -19.73 -5.54
C GLY A 8 4.59 -20.33 -4.44
N LEU A 9 5.10 -20.35 -3.22
CA LEU A 9 4.53 -21.10 -2.11
C LEU A 9 3.74 -20.29 -1.09
N LEU A 10 3.75 -18.95 -1.18
CA LEU A 10 3.08 -18.11 -0.18
C LEU A 10 1.60 -17.95 -0.53
N PRO A 11 0.69 -18.18 0.43
CA PRO A 11 -0.72 -17.89 0.20
C PRO A 11 -0.98 -16.38 0.29
N TRP A 12 -2.03 -15.92 -0.35
CA TRP A 12 -2.41 -14.51 -0.31
C TRP A 12 -2.68 -14.01 1.12
N THR A 13 -3.21 -14.89 1.98
CA THR A 13 -3.44 -14.58 3.39
C THR A 13 -2.15 -14.21 4.13
N TRP A 14 -0.99 -14.72 3.68
CA TRP A 14 0.28 -14.35 4.25
C TRP A 14 0.59 -12.87 4.02
N VAL A 15 0.28 -12.36 2.81
CA VAL A 15 0.44 -10.95 2.49
C VAL A 15 -0.43 -10.07 3.41
N ALA A 16 -1.71 -10.41 3.52
CA ALA A 16 -2.62 -9.68 4.39
C ALA A 16 -2.12 -9.65 5.84
N GLY A 17 -1.62 -10.78 6.34
CA GLY A 17 -1.07 -10.87 7.68
C GLY A 17 0.15 -9.96 7.89
N GLN A 18 1.07 -9.92 6.92
CA GLN A 18 2.23 -9.06 7.00
C GLN A 18 1.82 -7.58 6.98
N MET A 19 0.89 -7.21 6.11
CA MET A 19 0.43 -5.83 6.00
C MET A 19 -0.32 -5.38 7.25
N ASP A 20 -1.12 -6.27 7.86
CA ASP A 20 -1.84 -5.95 9.10
C ASP A 20 -0.89 -5.71 10.28
N ARG A 21 0.17 -6.48 10.39
CA ARG A 21 1.12 -6.36 11.49
C ARG A 21 2.11 -5.21 11.34
N CYS A 22 2.31 -4.75 10.11
CA CYS A 22 3.29 -3.70 9.84
C CYS A 22 2.78 -2.35 10.31
N ARG A 23 3.55 -1.65 11.14
CA ARG A 23 3.17 -0.34 11.66
C ARG A 23 3.55 0.79 10.71
N THR A 24 4.76 0.73 10.17
CA THR A 24 5.28 1.78 9.29
C THR A 24 5.60 1.17 7.94
N PHE A 25 5.09 1.81 6.89
CA PHE A 25 5.30 1.40 5.51
C PHE A 25 6.20 2.40 4.81
N TRP A 26 6.79 1.99 3.71
CA TRP A 26 7.58 2.87 2.86
C TRP A 26 6.84 3.07 1.55
N LEU A 27 6.58 4.33 1.21
CA LEU A 27 5.91 4.69 -0.03
C LEU A 27 6.91 5.34 -0.97
N THR A 28 7.03 4.78 -2.18
CA THR A 28 7.82 5.34 -3.25
C THR A 28 6.91 5.97 -4.28
N THR A 29 7.16 7.25 -4.58
CA THR A 29 6.44 8.00 -5.61
C THR A 29 7.46 8.56 -6.60
N ILE A 30 6.98 9.17 -7.69
CA ILE A 30 7.84 9.73 -8.73
C ILE A 30 7.77 11.25 -8.65
N ARG A 31 8.91 11.91 -8.49
CA ARG A 31 8.96 13.38 -8.41
C ARG A 31 8.45 14.00 -9.70
N ALA A 32 7.52 14.94 -9.54
CA ALA A 32 7.08 15.77 -10.65
C ALA A 32 8.25 16.57 -11.21
N GLY A 33 8.37 16.59 -12.52
CA GLY A 33 9.41 17.32 -13.23
C GLY A 33 10.70 16.54 -13.46
N SER A 34 11.33 16.01 -12.42
CA SER A 34 12.61 15.31 -12.56
C SER A 34 12.47 13.82 -12.87
N GLY A 35 11.33 13.21 -12.52
CA GLY A 35 11.13 11.77 -12.68
C GLY A 35 11.90 10.91 -11.69
N ARG A 36 12.57 11.51 -10.71
CA ARG A 36 13.34 10.77 -9.72
C ARG A 36 12.42 10.10 -8.71
N PRO A 37 12.77 8.89 -8.24
CA PRO A 37 11.99 8.25 -7.17
C PRO A 37 12.13 9.03 -5.87
N HIS A 38 11.04 9.08 -5.11
CA HIS A 38 10.97 9.74 -3.80
C HIS A 38 10.41 8.74 -2.80
N VAL A 39 11.11 8.47 -1.71
CA VAL A 39 10.74 7.46 -0.72
C VAL A 39 10.52 8.12 0.63
N MET A 40 9.40 7.82 1.26
CA MET A 40 9.08 8.30 2.60
C MET A 40 8.36 7.22 3.41
N PRO A 41 8.62 7.15 4.73
CA PRO A 41 7.83 6.28 5.58
C PRO A 41 6.48 6.91 5.88
N LEU A 42 5.47 6.07 6.09
CA LEU A 42 4.14 6.55 6.48
C LEU A 42 3.34 5.45 7.18
N TRP A 43 2.25 5.86 7.79
CA TRP A 43 1.26 4.97 8.37
C TRP A 43 0.21 4.63 7.33
N GLY A 44 -0.34 3.43 7.42
CA GLY A 44 -1.39 3.01 6.52
C GLY A 44 -2.06 1.74 6.99
N VAL A 45 -3.15 1.40 6.34
CA VAL A 45 -3.91 0.20 6.65
C VAL A 45 -4.23 -0.59 5.39
N TRP A 46 -4.28 -1.90 5.56
CA TRP A 46 -4.64 -2.84 4.51
C TRP A 46 -6.08 -3.26 4.75
N VAL A 47 -6.98 -2.90 3.85
CA VAL A 47 -8.42 -3.16 3.97
C VAL A 47 -8.94 -3.64 2.63
N HIS A 48 -9.63 -4.79 2.62
CA HIS A 48 -10.21 -5.35 1.40
C HIS A 48 -9.21 -5.41 0.24
N ASP A 49 -8.01 -5.92 0.53
CA ASP A 49 -6.94 -6.14 -0.45
C ASP A 49 -6.43 -4.85 -1.10
N ALA A 50 -6.48 -3.75 -0.39
CA ALA A 50 -5.95 -2.47 -0.84
C ALA A 50 -5.28 -1.72 0.31
N PHE A 51 -4.32 -0.88 -0.03
CA PHE A 51 -3.57 -0.08 0.93
C PHE A 51 -4.12 1.34 0.98
N TYR A 52 -4.44 1.81 2.18
CA TYR A 52 -5.00 3.16 2.40
C TYR A 52 -4.05 3.99 3.25
N PHE A 53 -3.88 5.24 2.90
CA PHE A 53 -3.07 6.19 3.67
C PHE A 53 -3.60 7.62 3.51
N SER A 54 -3.15 8.51 4.39
CA SER A 54 -3.49 9.92 4.32
C SER A 54 -2.23 10.74 4.09
N THR A 55 -2.30 11.75 3.25
CA THR A 55 -1.19 12.69 3.04
C THR A 55 -1.74 14.03 2.55
N GLY A 56 -1.10 15.14 2.95
CA GLY A 56 -1.51 16.48 2.53
C GLY A 56 -1.25 16.71 1.05
N ARG A 57 -2.14 17.48 0.41
CA ARG A 57 -1.99 17.82 -1.01
C ARG A 57 -0.71 18.58 -1.30
N LYS A 58 -0.24 19.37 -0.33
CA LYS A 58 0.95 20.20 -0.47
C LYS A 58 2.25 19.50 -0.11
N SER A 59 2.16 18.29 0.48
CA SER A 59 3.36 17.49 0.77
C SER A 59 4.02 17.05 -0.52
N ARG A 60 5.29 16.67 -0.46
CA ARG A 60 5.98 16.14 -1.65
C ARG A 60 5.25 14.94 -2.22
N LYS A 61 4.81 14.01 -1.33
CA LYS A 61 4.05 12.84 -1.77
C LYS A 61 2.75 13.23 -2.48
N GLY A 62 2.01 14.18 -1.91
CA GLY A 62 0.76 14.64 -2.50
C GLY A 62 0.95 15.28 -3.86
N GLN A 63 1.97 16.12 -4.00
CA GLN A 63 2.31 16.75 -5.29
C GLN A 63 2.75 15.71 -6.32
N ASN A 64 3.56 14.74 -5.91
CA ASN A 64 4.03 13.68 -6.79
C ASN A 64 2.86 12.85 -7.30
N LEU A 65 1.94 12.45 -6.42
CA LEU A 65 0.79 11.64 -6.79
C LEU A 65 -0.20 12.39 -7.69
N ALA A 66 -0.32 13.70 -7.52
CA ALA A 66 -1.15 14.51 -8.40
C ALA A 66 -0.61 14.52 -9.83
N ALA A 67 0.71 14.49 -10.00
CA ALA A 67 1.35 14.47 -11.31
C ALA A 67 1.45 13.07 -11.90
N ASN A 68 1.65 12.06 -11.06
CA ASN A 68 1.80 10.67 -11.49
C ASN A 68 1.32 9.75 -10.36
N ALA A 69 0.24 9.04 -10.58
CA ALA A 69 -0.38 8.18 -9.57
C ALA A 69 0.42 6.91 -9.27
N ALA A 70 1.36 6.54 -10.13
CA ALA A 70 2.13 5.30 -9.95
C ALA A 70 2.95 5.35 -8.66
N CYS A 71 2.90 4.27 -7.90
CA CYS A 71 3.62 4.18 -6.63
C CYS A 71 3.92 2.72 -6.27
N THR A 72 4.81 2.59 -5.29
CA THR A 72 5.15 1.29 -4.69
C THR A 72 5.08 1.44 -3.18
N VAL A 73 4.42 0.49 -2.53
CA VAL A 73 4.33 0.43 -1.07
C VAL A 73 5.02 -0.84 -0.60
N THR A 74 5.90 -0.72 0.38
CA THR A 74 6.53 -1.88 0.99
C THR A 74 6.32 -1.87 2.49
N ASN A 75 6.29 -3.07 3.08
CA ASN A 75 6.35 -3.18 4.52
C ASN A 75 7.77 -2.88 5.01
N ASP A 76 7.96 -2.84 6.33
CA ASP A 76 9.24 -2.47 6.94
C ASP A 76 10.00 -3.71 7.43
N ASP A 77 10.08 -4.75 6.58
CA ASP A 77 10.74 -6.01 6.93
C ASP A 77 11.34 -6.65 5.68
N GLY A 78 12.65 -6.55 5.55
CA GLY A 78 13.35 -7.13 4.40
C GLY A 78 13.46 -8.65 4.42
N GLU A 79 13.22 -9.28 5.58
CA GLU A 79 13.27 -10.74 5.71
C GLU A 79 11.93 -11.40 5.37
N LYS A 80 10.84 -10.65 5.53
CA LYS A 80 9.47 -11.07 5.19
C LYS A 80 8.85 -9.95 4.38
N ALA A 81 9.25 -9.85 3.13
CA ALA A 81 8.99 -8.68 2.32
C ALA A 81 7.68 -8.76 1.56
N VAL A 82 6.97 -7.64 1.50
CA VAL A 82 5.80 -7.44 0.65
C VAL A 82 6.02 -6.16 -0.14
N ILE A 83 5.93 -6.25 -1.45
CA ILE A 83 6.09 -5.12 -2.37
C ILE A 83 4.81 -4.99 -3.20
N VAL A 84 4.11 -3.88 -3.02
CA VAL A 84 2.83 -3.62 -3.69
C VAL A 84 3.04 -2.50 -4.71
N GLU A 85 2.73 -2.78 -5.97
CA GLU A 85 2.77 -1.78 -7.04
C GLU A 85 1.35 -1.48 -7.50
N GLY A 86 1.05 -0.20 -7.69
CA GLY A 86 -0.23 0.23 -8.18
C GLY A 86 -0.30 1.74 -8.32
N ASP A 87 -1.49 2.25 -8.56
CA ASP A 87 -1.74 3.68 -8.62
C ASP A 87 -2.46 4.13 -7.35
N ALA A 88 -2.03 5.24 -6.80
CA ALA A 88 -2.70 5.86 -5.66
C ALA A 88 -3.76 6.84 -6.16
N ARG A 89 -4.99 6.66 -5.69
CA ARG A 89 -6.12 7.50 -6.05
C ARG A 89 -6.81 8.00 -4.80
N GLU A 90 -7.31 9.23 -4.85
CA GLU A 90 -8.04 9.78 -3.72
C GLU A 90 -9.37 9.02 -3.55
N VAL A 91 -9.69 8.66 -2.30
CA VAL A 91 -10.89 7.89 -1.99
C VAL A 91 -12.07 8.85 -1.87
N VAL A 92 -13.14 8.57 -2.62
CA VAL A 92 -14.37 9.37 -2.58
C VAL A 92 -15.57 8.55 -2.09
N ASP A 93 -15.49 7.23 -2.13
CA ASP A 93 -16.56 6.35 -1.67
C ASP A 93 -16.69 6.39 -0.14
N LYS A 94 -17.89 6.71 0.35
CA LYS A 94 -18.14 6.87 1.79
C LYS A 94 -17.94 5.57 2.56
N ASN A 95 -18.31 4.43 1.99
CA ASN A 95 -18.14 3.14 2.65
C ASN A 95 -16.66 2.79 2.79
N ALA A 96 -15.88 3.05 1.75
CA ALA A 96 -14.43 2.83 1.79
C ALA A 96 -13.76 3.75 2.82
N LEU A 97 -14.15 5.02 2.88
CA LEU A 97 -13.65 5.95 3.88
C LEU A 97 -13.96 5.50 5.30
N GLN A 98 -15.17 5.01 5.53
CA GLN A 98 -15.60 4.53 6.83
C GLN A 98 -14.81 3.28 7.26
N SER A 99 -14.65 2.33 6.35
CA SER A 99 -13.91 1.08 6.62
C SER A 99 -12.44 1.37 6.90
N MET A 100 -11.83 2.25 6.10
CA MET A 100 -10.46 2.67 6.31
C MET A 100 -10.28 3.37 7.65
N ALA A 101 -11.16 4.31 7.98
CA ALA A 101 -11.08 5.06 9.22
C ALA A 101 -11.20 4.16 10.43
N ALA A 102 -12.10 3.18 10.40
CA ALA A 102 -12.26 2.22 11.49
C ALA A 102 -10.99 1.38 11.68
N ALA A 103 -10.41 0.87 10.61
CA ALA A 103 -9.18 0.09 10.66
C ALA A 103 -8.00 0.92 11.15
N TYR A 104 -7.89 2.15 10.68
CA TYR A 104 -6.82 3.07 11.06
C TYR A 104 -6.91 3.42 12.55
N LYS A 105 -8.10 3.73 13.04
CA LYS A 105 -8.34 4.05 14.45
C LYS A 105 -7.98 2.87 15.35
N LYS A 106 -8.35 1.66 14.94
CA LYS A 106 -8.00 0.45 15.68
C LYS A 106 -6.48 0.25 15.76
N LYS A 107 -5.79 0.51 14.67
CA LYS A 107 -4.34 0.27 14.56
C LYS A 107 -3.52 1.37 15.23
N TYR A 108 -3.84 2.64 14.97
CA TYR A 108 -3.01 3.78 15.39
C TYR A 108 -3.63 4.61 16.50
N LYS A 109 -4.85 4.28 16.93
CA LYS A 109 -5.56 4.98 18.04
C LYS A 109 -5.90 6.42 17.73
N MET A 110 -6.08 6.76 16.45
CA MET A 110 -6.56 8.07 16.04
C MET A 110 -7.40 7.94 14.76
N ASP A 111 -8.35 8.86 14.60
CA ASP A 111 -9.19 8.89 13.40
C ASP A 111 -8.47 9.71 12.32
N PRO A 112 -8.15 9.12 11.16
CA PRO A 112 -7.43 9.85 10.11
C PRO A 112 -8.22 11.00 9.54
N ARG A 113 -9.55 10.99 9.66
CA ARG A 113 -10.41 12.07 9.18
C ARG A 113 -10.23 13.35 9.98
N ALA A 114 -9.74 13.23 11.24
CA ALA A 114 -9.48 14.39 12.10
C ALA A 114 -8.32 15.26 11.58
N MET A 115 -7.45 14.71 10.75
CA MET A 115 -6.32 15.44 10.18
C MET A 115 -6.73 16.35 9.01
N ASN A 116 -7.95 16.22 8.53
CA ASN A 116 -8.49 17.02 7.42
C ASN A 116 -7.60 16.97 6.17
N GLU A 117 -7.04 15.81 5.89
CA GLU A 117 -6.22 15.54 4.70
C GLU A 117 -6.87 14.51 3.82
N PRO A 118 -6.60 14.52 2.50
CA PRO A 118 -7.16 13.51 1.63
C PRO A 118 -6.64 12.11 1.97
N ILE A 119 -7.51 11.15 1.77
CA ILE A 119 -7.20 9.73 1.95
C ILE A 119 -7.05 9.11 0.57
N PHE A 120 -5.99 8.34 0.40
CA PHE A 120 -5.66 7.67 -0.85
C PHE A 120 -5.78 6.17 -0.71
N VAL A 121 -6.09 5.50 -1.81
CA VAL A 121 -6.08 4.04 -1.89
C VAL A 121 -5.16 3.60 -3.01
N VAL A 122 -4.37 2.57 -2.73
CA VAL A 122 -3.58 1.86 -3.73
C VAL A 122 -4.20 0.49 -3.90
N LYS A 123 -4.87 0.28 -5.04
CA LYS A 123 -5.34 -1.05 -5.44
C LYS A 123 -4.19 -1.72 -6.18
N PRO A 124 -3.76 -2.90 -5.75
CA PRO A 124 -2.58 -3.51 -6.34
C PRO A 124 -2.77 -3.86 -7.82
N ASP A 125 -1.77 -3.57 -8.62
CA ASP A 125 -1.61 -4.13 -9.96
C ASP A 125 -0.75 -5.38 -9.89
N LYS A 126 0.26 -5.34 -9.03
CA LYS A 126 1.17 -6.45 -8.81
C LYS A 126 1.64 -6.44 -7.36
N VAL A 127 1.72 -7.63 -6.77
CA VAL A 127 2.33 -7.82 -5.46
C VAL A 127 3.41 -8.87 -5.59
N PHE A 128 4.58 -8.59 -5.04
CA PHE A 128 5.68 -9.53 -4.92
C PHE A 128 6.00 -9.72 -3.44
N ALA A 129 6.16 -10.95 -3.02
CA ALA A 129 6.45 -11.26 -1.62
C ALA A 129 7.42 -12.43 -1.51
N PHE A 130 8.22 -12.42 -0.45
CA PHE A 130 9.14 -13.52 -0.18
C PHE A 130 9.54 -13.57 1.28
N ILE A 131 10.02 -14.74 1.68
CA ILE A 131 10.70 -14.95 2.95
C ILE A 131 12.17 -15.20 2.64
N GLU A 132 13.06 -14.39 3.19
CA GLU A 132 14.49 -14.44 2.88
C GLU A 132 15.06 -15.85 3.08
N LYS A 133 14.75 -16.49 4.22
CA LYS A 133 15.29 -17.81 4.55
C LYS A 133 15.00 -18.88 3.52
N SER A 134 13.89 -18.76 2.81
CA SER A 134 13.45 -19.75 1.81
C SER A 134 13.42 -19.18 0.40
N PHE A 135 14.05 -18.05 0.19
CA PHE A 135 14.22 -17.49 -1.15
C PHE A 135 15.20 -18.35 -1.95
N PRO A 136 14.94 -18.65 -3.26
CA PRO A 136 13.82 -18.13 -4.05
C PRO A 136 12.53 -18.96 -3.99
N LYS A 137 12.49 -20.06 -3.24
CA LYS A 137 11.30 -20.93 -3.20
C LYS A 137 10.05 -20.23 -2.70
N SER A 138 10.19 -19.28 -1.78
CA SER A 138 9.05 -18.52 -1.25
C SER A 138 8.64 -17.35 -2.14
N ALA A 139 9.47 -16.97 -3.11
CA ALA A 139 9.17 -15.81 -3.96
C ALA A 139 7.87 -16.04 -4.73
N THR A 140 6.91 -15.16 -4.51
CA THR A 140 5.56 -15.30 -5.06
C THR A 140 5.12 -13.99 -5.66
N ARG A 141 4.50 -14.05 -6.84
CA ARG A 141 4.00 -12.87 -7.54
C ARG A 141 2.52 -13.04 -7.82
N TRP A 142 1.76 -12.02 -7.50
CA TRP A 142 0.34 -11.94 -7.85
C TRP A 142 0.15 -10.78 -8.81
N ARG A 143 -0.65 -11.00 -9.84
CA ARG A 143 -1.02 -9.97 -10.80
C ARG A 143 -2.52 -9.79 -10.76
N PHE A 144 -2.96 -8.54 -10.80
CA PHE A 144 -4.37 -8.16 -10.72
C PHE A 144 -4.76 -7.47 -12.03
N LYS A 145 -5.97 -7.74 -12.49
CA LYS A 145 -6.48 -7.03 -13.66
C LYS A 145 -6.84 -5.61 -13.25
N SER A 146 -6.40 -4.64 -14.03
CA SER A 146 -6.90 -3.27 -13.87
C SER A 146 -8.37 -3.26 -14.21
N SER A 147 -9.13 -2.59 -13.38
CA SER A 147 -10.57 -2.42 -13.57
C SER A 147 -10.87 -1.15 -14.33
#